data_6db6aad2005ea4eba546858b3f2b3d58
#
_entry.id   6db6aad2005ea4eba546858b3f2b3d58
#
_cell.length_a   1.000
_cell.length_b   1.000
_cell.length_c   1.000
_cell.angle_alpha   90.00
_cell.angle_beta   90.00
_cell.angle_gamma   90.00
#
_symmetry.space_group_name_H-M   'P 1'
#
loop_
_entity.id
_entity.type
_entity.pdbx_description
1 polymer ?
#
loop_
_entity_poly.entity_id
_entity_poly.type
_entity_poly.pdbx_seq_one_letter_code
_entity_poly.pdbx_strand_id
1 'polypeptide(L)'
;MTNRLNGFVHKIMNERLNVLSARVLHQGDLIAQWDRNQDTRRLQHSISKSFTCMAVGLAIEEGLLHLNSTLGDYFTYDSPTSITETMFPPQQLMLVDLLRMSSGHDNPPLHVEERASLEEKDWVKYYMSLPLDRMPGKQFTYSSGDTFMISALFQAVTGQTVKDFLTPRLFEPLGIHNVDWETSPLGVTLGCAGLWISNEELSRFGQLLLQEGNWKGQQLIPAEWIRSATRRQIMTSGDGDWGKGYGFQFWMCSHDAYRADGAHGQLCIILPAQHAVISINSEEDQMQQILNAVWNEILPILS
;
A
#
# COMPACT_ATOMS: atom_id res chain seq x y z
N MET A 1 -23.97 -2.53 -18.61
CA MET A 1 -23.00 -1.95 -17.66
C MET A 1 -21.90 -1.08 -18.30
N THR A 2 -21.53 -1.31 -19.55
CA THR A 2 -20.46 -0.56 -20.27
C THR A 2 -20.74 0.93 -20.53
N ASN A 3 -22.00 1.35 -20.55
CA ASN A 3 -22.36 2.72 -20.97
C ASN A 3 -21.92 3.84 -19.99
N ARG A 4 -21.76 3.54 -18.71
CA ARG A 4 -21.40 4.55 -17.68
C ARG A 4 -19.93 4.96 -17.72
N LEU A 5 -19.03 4.14 -18.27
CA LEU A 5 -17.61 4.45 -18.40
C LEU A 5 -17.21 5.00 -19.78
N ASN A 6 -18.18 5.32 -20.66
CA ASN A 6 -17.85 5.78 -22.03
C ASN A 6 -16.97 7.03 -22.03
N GLY A 7 -17.24 8.02 -21.17
CA GLY A 7 -16.40 9.22 -21.03
C GLY A 7 -14.99 8.88 -20.64
N PHE A 8 -14.82 8.07 -19.57
CA PHE A 8 -13.53 7.59 -19.10
C PHE A 8 -12.77 6.81 -20.19
N VAL A 9 -13.45 5.86 -20.84
CA VAL A 9 -12.83 5.05 -21.91
C VAL A 9 -12.40 5.93 -23.09
N HIS A 10 -13.25 6.88 -23.53
CA HIS A 10 -12.88 7.85 -24.57
C HIS A 10 -11.66 8.66 -24.16
N LYS A 11 -11.62 9.14 -22.91
CA LYS A 11 -10.50 9.96 -22.42
C LYS A 11 -9.20 9.18 -22.42
N ILE A 12 -9.17 7.99 -21.82
CA ILE A 12 -7.93 7.17 -21.78
C ILE A 12 -7.47 6.76 -23.19
N MET A 13 -8.39 6.52 -24.12
CA MET A 13 -8.03 6.19 -25.49
C MET A 13 -7.47 7.40 -26.26
N ASN A 14 -8.10 8.57 -26.12
CA ASN A 14 -7.65 9.81 -26.77
C ASN A 14 -6.28 10.26 -26.26
N GLU A 15 -6.04 10.12 -24.96
CA GLU A 15 -4.76 10.45 -24.30
C GLU A 15 -3.75 9.31 -24.41
N ARG A 16 -4.11 8.19 -25.03
CA ARG A 16 -3.28 6.98 -25.23
C ARG A 16 -2.75 6.39 -23.91
N LEU A 17 -3.53 6.51 -22.84
CA LEU A 17 -3.18 5.91 -21.56
C LEU A 17 -3.37 4.39 -21.60
N ASN A 18 -2.38 3.65 -21.14
CA ASN A 18 -2.40 2.19 -21.18
C ASN A 18 -3.14 1.58 -19.98
N VAL A 19 -4.38 2.02 -19.75
CA VAL A 19 -5.29 1.39 -18.79
C VAL A 19 -5.74 0.04 -19.33
N LEU A 20 -5.78 -0.97 -18.49
CA LEU A 20 -6.13 -2.36 -18.85
C LEU A 20 -7.53 -2.74 -18.36
N SER A 21 -7.92 -2.28 -17.17
CA SER A 21 -9.25 -2.52 -16.63
C SER A 21 -9.62 -1.44 -15.61
N ALA A 22 -10.92 -1.20 -15.48
CA ALA A 22 -11.51 -0.31 -14.48
C ALA A 22 -12.82 -0.90 -13.95
N ARG A 23 -13.01 -0.85 -12.62
CA ARG A 23 -14.25 -1.22 -11.95
C ARG A 23 -14.70 -0.09 -11.03
N VAL A 24 -16.00 0.15 -11.00
CA VAL A 24 -16.62 1.16 -10.14
C VAL A 24 -17.70 0.49 -9.32
N LEU A 25 -17.48 0.48 -8.00
CA LEU A 25 -18.50 0.10 -7.04
C LEU A 25 -19.11 1.36 -6.44
N HIS A 26 -20.41 1.38 -6.27
CA HIS A 26 -21.15 2.47 -5.64
C HIS A 26 -22.22 1.88 -4.73
N GLN A 27 -22.23 2.29 -3.47
CA GLN A 27 -23.12 1.75 -2.42
C GLN A 27 -23.06 0.22 -2.28
N GLY A 28 -21.90 -0.37 -2.55
CA GLY A 28 -21.66 -1.82 -2.48
C GLY A 28 -21.90 -2.59 -3.78
N ASP A 29 -22.54 -1.97 -4.77
CA ASP A 29 -22.87 -2.61 -6.05
C ASP A 29 -21.86 -2.26 -7.14
N LEU A 30 -21.53 -3.22 -7.99
CA LEU A 30 -20.76 -2.98 -9.22
C LEU A 30 -21.65 -2.26 -10.23
N ILE A 31 -21.46 -0.96 -10.41
CA ILE A 31 -22.27 -0.13 -11.30
C ILE A 31 -21.68 0.03 -12.70
N ALA A 32 -20.36 -0.14 -12.84
CA ALA A 32 -19.67 -0.04 -14.12
C ALA A 32 -18.37 -0.84 -14.12
N GLN A 33 -18.03 -1.36 -15.28
CA GLN A 33 -16.82 -2.14 -15.52
C GLN A 33 -16.38 -1.99 -16.97
N TRP A 34 -15.08 -1.90 -17.18
CA TRP A 34 -14.45 -1.95 -18.49
C TRP A 34 -13.15 -2.75 -18.40
N ASP A 35 -12.94 -3.64 -19.35
CA ASP A 35 -11.74 -4.45 -19.47
C ASP A 35 -11.26 -4.40 -20.93
N ARG A 36 -9.98 -4.07 -21.14
CA ARG A 36 -9.35 -4.15 -22.47
C ARG A 36 -9.20 -5.60 -22.92
N ASN A 37 -8.86 -6.46 -21.98
CA ASN A 37 -8.74 -7.91 -22.12
C ASN A 37 -9.36 -8.57 -20.88
N GLN A 38 -9.39 -9.92 -20.84
CA GLN A 38 -9.86 -10.65 -19.67
C GLN A 38 -9.13 -10.17 -18.39
N ASP A 39 -9.89 -9.94 -17.32
CA ASP A 39 -9.33 -9.64 -16.01
C ASP A 39 -8.54 -10.85 -15.50
N THR A 40 -7.24 -10.68 -15.35
CA THR A 40 -6.31 -11.68 -14.82
C THR A 40 -5.51 -11.09 -13.69
N ARG A 41 -4.96 -11.93 -12.83
CA ARG A 41 -4.06 -11.48 -11.78
C ARG A 41 -2.83 -10.80 -12.38
N ARG A 42 -2.48 -9.67 -11.79
CA ARG A 42 -1.34 -8.84 -12.17
C ARG A 42 -0.55 -8.45 -10.94
N LEU A 43 0.71 -8.15 -11.15
CA LEU A 43 1.57 -7.59 -10.11
C LEU A 43 1.02 -6.22 -9.68
N GLN A 44 0.65 -6.11 -8.41
CA GLN A 44 0.04 -4.91 -7.86
C GLN A 44 1.08 -3.89 -7.35
N HIS A 45 2.35 -4.19 -7.51
CA HIS A 45 3.42 -3.29 -7.05
C HIS A 45 3.19 -2.81 -5.62
N SER A 46 3.24 -1.49 -5.41
CA SER A 46 3.14 -0.89 -4.08
C SER A 46 1.74 -0.93 -3.44
N ILE A 47 0.69 -1.34 -4.13
CA ILE A 47 -0.59 -1.68 -3.48
C ILE A 47 -0.38 -2.73 -2.37
N SER A 48 0.61 -3.62 -2.52
CA SER A 48 1.04 -4.58 -1.50
C SER A 48 1.22 -3.94 -0.12
N LYS A 49 1.70 -2.70 -0.07
CA LYS A 49 1.93 -1.94 1.16
C LYS A 49 0.66 -1.75 1.99
N SER A 50 -0.46 -1.50 1.32
CA SER A 50 -1.75 -1.32 1.98
C SER A 50 -2.27 -2.63 2.59
N PHE A 51 -2.02 -3.77 1.95
CA PHE A 51 -2.32 -5.08 2.54
C PHE A 51 -1.42 -5.38 3.75
N THR A 52 -0.13 -5.06 3.66
CA THR A 52 0.80 -5.18 4.80
C THR A 52 0.34 -4.32 5.98
N CYS A 53 -0.15 -3.11 5.72
CA CYS A 53 -0.75 -2.26 6.75
C CYS A 53 -1.96 -2.92 7.43
N MET A 54 -2.79 -3.67 6.71
CA MET A 54 -3.92 -4.38 7.32
C MET A 54 -3.45 -5.50 8.25
N ALA A 55 -2.38 -6.23 7.90
CA ALA A 55 -1.77 -7.22 8.78
C ALA A 55 -1.28 -6.59 10.09
N VAL A 56 -0.63 -5.43 10.00
CA VAL A 56 -0.19 -4.67 11.17
C VAL A 56 -1.37 -4.30 12.08
N GLY A 57 -2.48 -3.86 11.51
CA GLY A 57 -3.68 -3.50 12.27
C GLY A 57 -4.24 -4.69 13.06
N LEU A 58 -4.25 -5.86 12.46
CA LEU A 58 -4.66 -7.09 13.14
C LEU A 58 -3.67 -7.49 14.25
N ALA A 59 -2.37 -7.38 14.01
CA ALA A 59 -1.37 -7.69 15.03
C ALA A 59 -1.42 -6.70 16.21
N ILE A 60 -1.77 -5.45 15.97
CA ILE A 60 -2.01 -4.47 17.04
C ILE A 60 -3.26 -4.80 17.85
N GLU A 61 -4.35 -5.19 17.19
CA GLU A 61 -5.59 -5.62 17.86
C GLU A 61 -5.37 -6.88 18.71
N GLU A 62 -4.53 -7.82 18.24
CA GLU A 62 -4.13 -9.01 18.98
C GLU A 62 -3.09 -8.71 20.09
N GLY A 63 -2.67 -7.45 20.26
CA GLY A 63 -1.68 -7.03 21.28
C GLY A 63 -0.25 -7.49 21.00
N LEU A 64 0.05 -7.92 19.78
CA LEU A 64 1.36 -8.41 19.35
C LEU A 64 2.33 -7.28 18.96
N LEU A 65 1.79 -6.19 18.43
CA LEU A 65 2.54 -5.01 18.01
C LEU A 65 1.96 -3.73 18.61
N HIS A 66 2.78 -2.70 18.68
CA HIS A 66 2.39 -1.34 19.07
C HIS A 66 3.00 -0.33 18.08
N LEU A 67 2.35 0.82 17.87
CA LEU A 67 2.87 1.86 16.98
C LEU A 67 4.27 2.36 17.38
N ASN A 68 4.61 2.29 18.65
CA ASN A 68 5.92 2.66 19.23
C ASN A 68 6.87 1.48 19.42
N SER A 69 6.54 0.26 18.95
CA SER A 69 7.50 -0.84 18.87
C SER A 69 8.69 -0.43 18.02
N THR A 70 9.92 -0.60 18.52
CA THR A 70 11.14 -0.20 17.81
C THR A 70 11.78 -1.39 17.08
N LEU A 71 12.54 -1.13 16.03
CA LEU A 71 13.29 -2.19 15.34
C LEU A 71 14.32 -2.84 16.29
N GLY A 72 14.92 -2.06 17.20
CA GLY A 72 15.89 -2.56 18.17
C GLY A 72 15.32 -3.51 19.21
N ASP A 73 14.00 -3.51 19.45
CA ASP A 73 13.36 -4.48 20.35
C ASP A 73 13.38 -5.92 19.78
N TYR A 74 13.53 -6.05 18.45
CA TYR A 74 13.39 -7.33 17.74
C TYR A 74 14.62 -7.72 16.92
N PHE A 75 15.44 -6.76 16.50
CA PHE A 75 16.61 -7.00 15.66
C PHE A 75 17.89 -6.53 16.35
N THR A 76 18.70 -7.49 16.80
CA THR A 76 19.95 -7.27 17.55
C THR A 76 21.16 -7.22 16.64
N TYR A 77 21.13 -6.38 15.61
CA TYR A 77 22.30 -6.14 14.76
C TYR A 77 23.16 -5.02 15.37
N ASP A 78 24.47 -5.12 15.14
CA ASP A 78 25.38 -4.05 15.55
C ASP A 78 25.01 -2.73 14.86
N SER A 79 25.12 -1.64 15.61
CA SER A 79 24.96 -0.31 15.02
C SER A 79 26.00 -0.06 13.94
N PRO A 80 25.64 0.72 12.89
CA PRO A 80 26.61 1.11 11.88
C PRO A 80 27.88 1.69 12.52
N THR A 81 29.05 1.22 12.09
CA THR A 81 30.36 1.66 12.61
C THR A 81 30.70 3.12 12.27
N SER A 82 29.93 3.73 11.35
CA SER A 82 30.14 5.07 10.81
C SER A 82 29.11 6.10 11.25
N ILE A 83 28.42 5.88 12.39
CA ILE A 83 27.47 6.88 12.91
C ILE A 83 28.23 8.14 13.32
N THR A 84 27.87 9.28 12.74
CA THR A 84 28.30 10.61 13.19
C THR A 84 27.33 11.21 14.19
N GLU A 85 27.66 12.31 14.85
CA GLU A 85 26.77 13.02 15.78
C GLU A 85 25.45 13.49 15.14
N THR A 86 25.38 13.56 13.81
CA THR A 86 24.18 13.99 13.05
C THR A 86 23.34 12.83 12.55
N MET A 87 23.78 11.59 12.71
CA MET A 87 23.09 10.38 12.23
C MET A 87 22.43 9.65 13.39
N PHE A 88 21.34 8.94 13.06
CA PHE A 88 20.57 8.19 14.04
C PHE A 88 20.69 6.68 13.76
N PRO A 89 20.76 5.84 14.79
CA PRO A 89 20.79 4.39 14.60
C PRO A 89 19.40 3.86 14.21
N PRO A 90 19.29 2.97 13.21
CA PRO A 90 18.02 2.41 12.77
C PRO A 90 17.28 1.61 13.85
N GLN A 91 17.97 1.17 14.91
CA GLN A 91 17.36 0.52 16.06
C GLN A 91 16.30 1.39 16.76
N GLN A 92 16.37 2.71 16.63
CA GLN A 92 15.42 3.66 17.21
C GLN A 92 14.15 3.86 16.37
N LEU A 93 14.12 3.32 15.15
CA LEU A 93 12.94 3.44 14.29
C LEU A 93 11.73 2.75 14.92
N MET A 94 10.67 3.52 15.07
CA MET A 94 9.39 2.99 15.52
C MET A 94 8.55 2.51 14.34
N LEU A 95 7.68 1.55 14.59
CA LEU A 95 6.72 1.06 13.59
C LEU A 95 5.91 2.19 12.94
N VAL A 96 5.51 3.21 13.71
CA VAL A 96 4.78 4.37 13.20
C VAL A 96 5.60 5.18 12.19
N ASP A 97 6.92 5.26 12.34
CA ASP A 97 7.78 5.99 11.41
C ASP A 97 7.89 5.27 10.07
N LEU A 98 7.96 3.94 10.10
CA LEU A 98 7.94 3.10 8.91
C LEU A 98 6.58 3.15 8.20
N LEU A 99 5.47 3.06 8.93
CA LEU A 99 4.12 3.10 8.39
C LEU A 99 3.82 4.38 7.61
N ARG A 100 4.33 5.53 8.06
CA ARG A 100 4.12 6.84 7.43
C ARG A 100 5.27 7.30 6.53
N MET A 101 6.22 6.40 6.19
CA MET A 101 7.35 6.70 5.30
C MET A 101 8.22 7.86 5.80
N SER A 102 8.63 7.80 7.05
CA SER A 102 9.42 8.86 7.70
C SER A 102 10.59 8.30 8.51
N SER A 103 11.23 7.25 8.02
CA SER A 103 12.39 6.62 8.65
C SER A 103 13.59 7.55 8.81
N GLY A 104 13.75 8.52 7.91
CA GLY A 104 14.87 9.46 7.94
C GLY A 104 16.00 9.13 6.99
N HIS A 105 15.87 8.15 6.11
CA HIS A 105 16.79 7.95 5.01
C HIS A 105 16.57 8.99 3.91
N ASP A 106 17.65 9.62 3.43
CA ASP A 106 17.62 10.49 2.26
C ASP A 106 17.54 9.69 0.97
N ASN A 107 18.22 8.54 0.95
CA ASN A 107 18.21 7.56 -0.12
C ASN A 107 17.64 6.26 0.44
N PRO A 108 16.31 6.05 0.37
CA PRO A 108 15.67 4.90 0.96
C PRO A 108 16.19 3.59 0.35
N PRO A 109 16.60 2.60 1.16
CA PRO A 109 17.13 1.35 0.66
C PRO A 109 16.05 0.41 0.13
N LEU A 110 16.49 -0.67 -0.52
CA LEU A 110 15.65 -1.78 -1.00
C LEU A 110 14.62 -1.37 -2.06
N HIS A 111 14.92 -0.36 -2.88
CA HIS A 111 14.15 -0.14 -4.10
C HIS A 111 14.40 -1.27 -5.12
N VAL A 112 13.58 -1.35 -6.18
CA VAL A 112 13.52 -2.53 -7.05
C VAL A 112 14.87 -2.82 -7.73
N GLU A 113 15.58 -1.81 -8.21
CA GLU A 113 16.86 -1.94 -8.89
C GLU A 113 17.95 -2.41 -7.92
N GLU A 114 17.97 -1.87 -6.70
CA GLU A 114 18.92 -2.25 -5.68
C GLU A 114 18.69 -3.70 -5.24
N ARG A 115 17.46 -4.11 -4.96
CA ARG A 115 17.14 -5.49 -4.59
C ARG A 115 17.57 -6.51 -5.65
N ALA A 116 17.50 -6.14 -6.93
CA ALA A 116 17.89 -7.03 -8.04
C ALA A 116 19.39 -7.30 -8.08
N SER A 117 20.22 -6.41 -7.52
CA SER A 117 21.69 -6.49 -7.55
C SER A 117 22.34 -6.67 -6.17
N LEU A 118 21.54 -6.67 -5.08
CA LEU A 118 22.06 -6.75 -3.73
C LEU A 118 22.62 -8.14 -3.41
N GLU A 119 23.91 -8.21 -3.10
CA GLU A 119 24.60 -9.47 -2.73
C GLU A 119 24.21 -9.98 -1.34
N GLU A 120 23.98 -9.04 -0.37
CA GLU A 120 23.51 -9.41 0.95
C GLU A 120 22.09 -9.98 0.88
N LYS A 121 21.93 -11.23 1.32
CA LYS A 121 20.65 -11.94 1.30
C LYS A 121 19.79 -11.64 2.52
N ASP A 122 20.42 -11.24 3.62
CA ASP A 122 19.73 -10.76 4.81
C ASP A 122 19.43 -9.26 4.65
N TRP A 123 18.28 -8.96 4.07
CA TRP A 123 17.87 -7.58 3.81
C TRP A 123 17.52 -6.82 5.09
N VAL A 124 17.20 -7.52 6.19
CA VAL A 124 17.03 -6.89 7.50
C VAL A 124 18.40 -6.40 8.00
N LYS A 125 19.41 -7.26 7.96
CA LYS A 125 20.79 -6.90 8.30
C LYS A 125 21.28 -5.73 7.44
N TYR A 126 21.04 -5.79 6.13
CA TYR A 126 21.41 -4.71 5.23
C TYR A 126 20.75 -3.38 5.64
N TYR A 127 19.43 -3.35 5.82
CA TYR A 127 18.71 -2.16 6.25
C TYR A 127 19.25 -1.63 7.61
N MET A 128 19.44 -2.51 8.57
CA MET A 128 19.93 -2.17 9.91
C MET A 128 21.40 -1.70 9.92
N SER A 129 22.17 -1.96 8.87
CA SER A 129 23.55 -1.49 8.72
C SER A 129 23.64 -0.05 8.21
N LEU A 130 22.55 0.54 7.74
CA LEU A 130 22.50 1.88 7.17
C LEU A 130 22.11 2.90 8.25
N PRO A 131 22.92 3.94 8.48
CA PRO A 131 22.55 5.01 9.41
C PRO A 131 21.42 5.86 8.80
N LEU A 132 20.59 6.45 9.66
CA LEU A 132 19.56 7.38 9.25
C LEU A 132 20.18 8.77 9.10
N ASP A 133 19.91 9.43 7.99
CA ASP A 133 20.45 10.76 7.67
C ASP A 133 19.75 11.87 8.46
N ARG A 134 18.50 11.62 8.88
CA ARG A 134 17.63 12.58 9.58
C ARG A 134 16.90 11.93 10.74
N MET A 135 16.41 12.77 11.66
CA MET A 135 15.58 12.32 12.77
C MET A 135 14.29 11.66 12.24
N PRO A 136 13.99 10.42 12.66
CA PRO A 136 12.76 9.74 12.31
C PRO A 136 11.50 10.56 12.62
N GLY A 137 10.46 10.35 11.84
CA GLY A 137 9.14 10.96 12.05
C GLY A 137 8.98 12.40 11.60
N LYS A 138 10.00 13.02 11.00
CA LYS A 138 9.98 14.46 10.66
C LYS A 138 9.64 14.76 9.22
N GLN A 139 10.10 13.92 8.29
CA GLN A 139 9.96 14.17 6.86
C GLN A 139 9.52 12.91 6.14
N PHE A 140 8.61 13.07 5.20
CA PHE A 140 8.20 12.01 4.29
C PHE A 140 9.30 11.75 3.24
N THR A 141 9.70 10.48 3.12
CA THR A 141 10.51 9.99 2.01
C THR A 141 10.01 8.60 1.64
N TYR A 142 9.41 8.46 0.45
CA TYR A 142 8.79 7.20 0.05
C TYR A 142 9.82 6.06 -0.01
N SER A 143 9.57 4.97 0.72
CA SER A 143 10.55 3.92 0.96
C SER A 143 9.95 2.51 0.82
N SER A 144 10.53 1.72 -0.07
CA SER A 144 10.22 0.28 -0.12
C SER A 144 10.86 -0.47 1.04
N GLY A 145 12.04 -0.04 1.49
CA GLY A 145 12.73 -0.62 2.63
C GLY A 145 11.94 -0.47 3.93
N ASP A 146 11.30 0.69 4.16
CA ASP A 146 10.48 0.89 5.35
C ASP A 146 9.35 -0.16 5.42
N THR A 147 8.66 -0.40 4.31
CA THR A 147 7.58 -1.41 4.31
C THR A 147 8.12 -2.84 4.38
N PHE A 148 9.28 -3.12 3.77
CA PHE A 148 9.93 -4.41 3.96
C PHE A 148 10.26 -4.65 5.43
N MET A 149 10.78 -3.62 6.14
CA MET A 149 11.05 -3.72 7.58
C MET A 149 9.78 -3.90 8.42
N ILE A 150 8.65 -3.30 8.02
CA ILE A 150 7.34 -3.61 8.64
C ILE A 150 7.03 -5.10 8.49
N SER A 151 7.20 -5.67 7.30
CA SER A 151 6.93 -7.09 7.03
C SER A 151 7.87 -8.01 7.82
N ALA A 152 9.15 -7.65 7.91
CA ALA A 152 10.15 -8.40 8.69
C ALA A 152 9.85 -8.36 10.20
N LEU A 153 9.54 -7.18 10.74
CA LEU A 153 9.13 -6.98 12.12
C LEU A 153 7.86 -7.81 12.43
N PHE A 154 6.88 -7.74 11.53
CA PHE A 154 5.64 -8.50 11.64
C PHE A 154 5.93 -10.01 11.73
N GLN A 155 6.78 -10.54 10.84
CA GLN A 155 7.14 -11.97 10.85
C GLN A 155 7.94 -12.36 12.11
N ALA A 156 8.82 -11.50 12.59
CA ALA A 156 9.58 -11.73 13.82
C ALA A 156 8.65 -11.85 15.05
N VAL A 157 7.61 -11.04 15.11
CA VAL A 157 6.67 -11.00 16.24
C VAL A 157 5.64 -12.12 16.17
N THR A 158 5.08 -12.39 14.98
CA THR A 158 3.96 -13.33 14.82
C THR A 158 4.41 -14.76 14.52
N GLY A 159 5.66 -14.95 14.10
CA GLY A 159 6.17 -16.23 13.59
C GLY A 159 5.57 -16.63 12.23
N GLN A 160 4.79 -15.77 11.58
CA GLN A 160 4.13 -16.03 10.31
C GLN A 160 4.52 -14.96 9.28
N THR A 161 4.59 -15.34 8.00
CA THR A 161 4.71 -14.36 6.93
C THR A 161 3.43 -13.51 6.87
N VAL A 162 3.52 -12.27 6.37
CA VAL A 162 2.33 -11.42 6.16
C VAL A 162 1.29 -12.14 5.29
N LYS A 163 1.76 -12.85 4.25
CA LYS A 163 0.87 -13.63 3.36
C LYS A 163 0.11 -14.71 4.15
N ASP A 164 0.83 -15.54 4.90
CA ASP A 164 0.20 -16.68 5.59
C ASP A 164 -0.77 -16.21 6.67
N PHE A 165 -0.42 -15.12 7.39
CA PHE A 165 -1.28 -14.53 8.40
C PHE A 165 -2.56 -13.94 7.81
N LEU A 166 -2.48 -13.23 6.68
CA LEU A 166 -3.63 -12.63 6.02
C LEU A 166 -4.49 -13.65 5.27
N THR A 167 -3.95 -14.81 4.90
CA THR A 167 -4.70 -15.81 4.11
C THR A 167 -6.03 -16.17 4.78
N PRO A 168 -6.10 -16.69 5.99
CA PRO A 168 -7.38 -17.02 6.63
C PRO A 168 -8.16 -15.81 7.14
N ARG A 169 -7.49 -14.66 7.42
CA ARG A 169 -8.10 -13.50 8.07
C ARG A 169 -8.67 -12.48 7.09
N LEU A 170 -8.10 -12.40 5.89
CA LEU A 170 -8.45 -11.39 4.90
C LEU A 170 -8.71 -11.98 3.52
N PHE A 171 -7.76 -12.74 2.96
CA PHE A 171 -7.86 -13.19 1.58
C PHE A 171 -9.03 -14.17 1.37
N GLU A 172 -9.10 -15.23 2.15
CA GLU A 172 -10.19 -16.22 2.05
C GLU A 172 -11.59 -15.61 2.29
N PRO A 173 -11.83 -14.79 3.32
CA PRO A 173 -13.10 -14.10 3.50
C PRO A 173 -13.50 -13.20 2.32
N LEU A 174 -12.52 -12.56 1.67
CA LEU A 174 -12.72 -11.76 0.46
C LEU A 174 -12.89 -12.62 -0.80
N GLY A 175 -12.77 -13.95 -0.71
CA GLY A 175 -12.80 -14.86 -1.86
C GLY A 175 -11.57 -14.73 -2.75
N ILE A 176 -10.43 -14.39 -2.19
CA ILE A 176 -9.12 -14.31 -2.85
C ILE A 176 -8.33 -15.56 -2.46
N HIS A 177 -8.29 -16.54 -3.33
CA HIS A 177 -7.65 -17.83 -3.04
C HIS A 177 -6.31 -17.97 -3.78
N ASN A 178 -5.37 -18.78 -3.26
CA ASN A 178 -4.08 -19.05 -3.87
C ASN A 178 -3.33 -17.77 -4.24
N VAL A 179 -3.16 -16.89 -3.26
CA VAL A 179 -2.46 -15.61 -3.44
C VAL A 179 -0.98 -15.86 -3.66
N ASP A 180 -0.44 -15.27 -4.72
CA ASP A 180 1.01 -15.18 -4.92
C ASP A 180 1.52 -13.85 -4.36
N TRP A 181 2.55 -13.94 -3.51
CA TRP A 181 3.23 -12.78 -2.95
C TRP A 181 4.72 -13.08 -2.82
N GLU A 182 5.52 -12.30 -3.49
CA GLU A 182 6.98 -12.47 -3.53
C GLU A 182 7.61 -12.33 -2.15
N THR A 183 8.75 -13.00 -1.95
CA THR A 183 9.53 -12.97 -0.71
C THR A 183 10.95 -12.49 -0.96
N SER A 184 11.62 -12.05 0.12
CA SER A 184 13.07 -11.87 0.14
C SER A 184 13.80 -13.20 0.02
N PRO A 185 15.13 -13.22 -0.22
CA PRO A 185 15.91 -14.43 -0.25
C PRO A 185 15.81 -15.30 1.01
N LEU A 186 15.51 -14.71 2.17
CA LEU A 186 15.31 -15.41 3.43
C LEU A 186 13.85 -15.71 3.77
N GLY A 187 12.94 -15.59 2.80
CA GLY A 187 11.53 -16.00 2.96
C GLY A 187 10.63 -15.00 3.68
N VAL A 188 11.07 -13.76 3.89
CA VAL A 188 10.20 -12.69 4.39
C VAL A 188 9.33 -12.19 3.24
N THR A 189 8.00 -12.12 3.42
CA THR A 189 7.12 -11.49 2.41
C THR A 189 7.61 -10.08 2.11
N LEU A 190 7.73 -9.70 0.82
CA LEU A 190 8.23 -8.35 0.46
C LEU A 190 7.44 -7.24 1.14
N GLY A 191 6.15 -7.40 1.28
CA GLY A 191 5.26 -6.41 1.89
C GLY A 191 5.15 -5.11 1.08
N CYS A 192 6.27 -4.62 0.54
CA CYS A 192 6.34 -3.39 -0.23
C CYS A 192 5.90 -3.54 -1.70
N ALA A 193 5.91 -4.75 -2.22
CA ALA A 193 5.57 -5.11 -3.59
C ALA A 193 5.31 -6.63 -3.65
N GLY A 194 5.11 -7.18 -4.85
CA GLY A 194 5.12 -8.62 -5.10
C GLY A 194 3.78 -9.32 -4.95
N LEU A 195 2.70 -8.64 -4.63
CA LEU A 195 1.34 -9.20 -4.54
C LEU A 195 0.71 -9.31 -5.93
N TRP A 196 0.14 -10.48 -6.27
CA TRP A 196 -0.56 -10.75 -7.51
C TRP A 196 -2.05 -11.00 -7.26
N ILE A 197 -2.89 -10.06 -7.68
CA ILE A 197 -4.35 -10.15 -7.63
C ILE A 197 -4.98 -9.54 -8.88
N SER A 198 -6.24 -9.91 -9.16
CA SER A 198 -7.02 -9.34 -10.26
C SER A 198 -7.64 -7.98 -9.85
N ASN A 199 -8.15 -7.24 -10.83
CA ASN A 199 -8.86 -5.99 -10.55
C ASN A 199 -10.17 -6.23 -9.76
N GLU A 200 -10.83 -7.36 -10.02
CA GLU A 200 -11.99 -7.76 -9.22
C GLU A 200 -11.61 -8.01 -7.75
N GLU A 201 -10.54 -8.76 -7.50
CA GLU A 201 -10.03 -9.01 -6.16
C GLU A 201 -9.61 -7.71 -5.45
N LEU A 202 -8.97 -6.79 -6.18
CA LEU A 202 -8.60 -5.46 -5.69
C LEU A 202 -9.84 -4.62 -5.34
N SER A 203 -10.90 -4.70 -6.14
CA SER A 203 -12.14 -3.97 -5.87
C SER A 203 -12.83 -4.43 -4.59
N ARG A 204 -12.76 -5.74 -4.25
CA ARG A 204 -13.29 -6.28 -2.99
C ARG A 204 -12.49 -5.76 -1.79
N PHE A 205 -11.17 -5.62 -1.92
CA PHE A 205 -10.34 -4.98 -0.91
C PHE A 205 -10.73 -3.52 -0.71
N GLY A 206 -10.92 -2.76 -1.78
CA GLY A 206 -11.42 -1.39 -1.71
C GLY A 206 -12.77 -1.29 -1.02
N GLN A 207 -13.69 -2.21 -1.31
CA GLN A 207 -15.01 -2.26 -0.67
C GLN A 207 -14.90 -2.54 0.84
N LEU A 208 -14.01 -3.44 1.25
CA LEU A 208 -13.71 -3.67 2.66
C LEU A 208 -13.23 -2.39 3.36
N LEU A 209 -12.31 -1.65 2.73
CA LEU A 209 -11.81 -0.38 3.26
C LEU A 209 -12.93 0.66 3.40
N LEU A 210 -13.78 0.79 2.36
CA LEU A 210 -14.93 1.70 2.38
C LEU A 210 -15.91 1.37 3.51
N GLN A 211 -16.07 0.10 3.83
CA GLN A 211 -16.94 -0.41 4.91
C GLN A 211 -16.21 -0.47 6.28
N GLU A 212 -15.10 0.25 6.42
CA GLU A 212 -14.32 0.29 7.65
C GLU A 212 -13.99 -1.10 8.21
N GLY A 213 -13.67 -2.05 7.33
CA GLY A 213 -13.26 -3.41 7.70
C GLY A 213 -14.39 -4.40 7.93
N ASN A 214 -15.65 -3.98 7.80
CA ASN A 214 -16.78 -4.90 7.85
C ASN A 214 -17.00 -5.56 6.49
N TRP A 215 -17.04 -6.87 6.46
CA TRP A 215 -17.32 -7.65 5.26
C TRP A 215 -18.45 -8.62 5.52
N LYS A 216 -19.58 -8.41 4.84
CA LYS A 216 -20.79 -9.27 4.98
C LYS A 216 -21.22 -9.48 6.43
N GLY A 217 -21.12 -8.45 7.26
CA GLY A 217 -21.50 -8.50 8.67
C GLY A 217 -20.40 -8.97 9.64
N GLN A 218 -19.24 -9.37 9.14
CA GLN A 218 -18.09 -9.75 9.95
C GLN A 218 -17.03 -8.62 9.92
N GLN A 219 -16.54 -8.20 11.08
CA GLN A 219 -15.43 -7.27 11.18
C GLN A 219 -14.12 -8.02 10.93
N LEU A 220 -13.53 -7.85 9.74
CA LEU A 220 -12.27 -8.49 9.36
C LEU A 220 -11.05 -7.66 9.80
N ILE A 221 -11.15 -6.35 9.73
CA ILE A 221 -10.10 -5.41 10.14
C ILE A 221 -10.71 -4.41 11.11
N PRO A 222 -10.07 -4.06 12.23
CA PRO A 222 -10.60 -3.09 13.18
C PRO A 222 -10.92 -1.75 12.50
N ALA A 223 -12.13 -1.23 12.69
CA ALA A 223 -12.58 0.02 12.08
C ALA A 223 -11.69 1.20 12.45
N GLU A 224 -11.27 1.27 13.74
CA GLU A 224 -10.39 2.31 14.24
C GLU A 224 -9.02 2.29 13.54
N TRP A 225 -8.52 1.08 13.22
CA TRP A 225 -7.28 0.95 12.46
C TRP A 225 -7.41 1.52 11.05
N ILE A 226 -8.49 1.18 10.32
CA ILE A 226 -8.73 1.71 8.98
C ILE A 226 -8.83 3.22 9.03
N ARG A 227 -9.63 3.80 9.94
CA ARG A 227 -9.72 5.26 10.10
C ARG A 227 -8.36 5.89 10.39
N SER A 228 -7.54 5.25 11.22
CA SER A 228 -6.19 5.73 11.52
C SER A 228 -5.25 5.64 10.33
N ALA A 229 -5.30 4.53 9.58
CA ALA A 229 -4.43 4.29 8.43
C ALA A 229 -4.76 5.18 7.24
N THR A 230 -6.03 5.49 7.04
CA THR A 230 -6.52 6.22 5.86
C THR A 230 -6.70 7.73 6.08
N ARG A 231 -6.35 8.24 7.25
CA ARG A 231 -6.23 9.69 7.48
C ARG A 231 -4.80 10.16 7.23
N ARG A 232 -4.64 11.43 6.91
CA ARG A 232 -3.32 12.02 6.73
C ARG A 232 -2.50 12.00 8.02
N GLN A 233 -1.36 11.32 8.00
CA GLN A 233 -0.40 11.21 9.08
C GLN A 233 0.81 12.14 8.90
N ILE A 234 1.18 12.41 7.64
CA ILE A 234 2.31 13.25 7.27
C ILE A 234 2.01 13.98 5.96
N MET A 235 2.58 15.18 5.81
CA MET A 235 2.53 15.91 4.54
C MET A 235 3.54 15.34 3.55
N THR A 236 3.16 15.32 2.30
CA THR A 236 4.04 14.94 1.19
C THR A 236 4.40 16.18 0.37
N SER A 237 5.54 16.10 -0.31
CA SER A 237 5.90 17.05 -1.36
C SER A 237 5.49 16.46 -2.71
N GLY A 238 4.97 17.28 -3.61
CA GLY A 238 4.56 16.87 -4.95
C GLY A 238 3.39 17.70 -5.46
N ASP A 239 3.09 17.54 -6.75
CA ASP A 239 1.99 18.21 -7.41
C ASP A 239 0.75 17.29 -7.44
N GLY A 240 -0.43 17.90 -7.63
CA GLY A 240 -1.68 17.18 -7.79
C GLY A 240 -2.02 16.30 -6.58
N ASP A 241 -2.38 15.06 -6.85
CA ASP A 241 -2.76 14.08 -5.81
C ASP A 241 -1.58 13.54 -5.01
N TRP A 242 -0.33 13.78 -5.47
CA TRP A 242 0.88 13.39 -4.75
C TRP A 242 1.23 14.31 -3.60
N GLY A 243 0.75 15.55 -3.63
CA GLY A 243 0.96 16.56 -2.58
C GLY A 243 -0.13 16.59 -1.49
N LYS A 244 -1.08 15.66 -1.49
CA LYS A 244 -2.21 15.68 -0.53
C LYS A 244 -1.87 15.08 0.83
N GLY A 245 -0.74 14.39 0.96
CA GLY A 245 -0.27 13.73 2.16
C GLY A 245 -0.34 12.21 2.11
N TYR A 246 0.14 11.58 3.18
CA TYR A 246 0.22 10.14 3.32
C TYR A 246 -0.30 9.68 4.68
N GLY A 247 -1.01 8.58 4.70
CA GLY A 247 -1.48 7.89 5.89
C GLY A 247 -0.51 6.80 6.34
N PHE A 248 -1.03 5.69 6.85
CA PHE A 248 -0.27 4.47 7.05
C PHE A 248 -0.39 3.60 5.80
N GLN A 249 0.58 3.72 4.88
CA GLN A 249 0.65 2.98 3.61
C GLN A 249 -0.51 3.28 2.64
N PHE A 250 -1.09 4.49 2.72
CA PHE A 250 -2.11 5.02 1.83
C PHE A 250 -1.80 6.45 1.43
N TRP A 251 -2.00 6.78 0.16
CA TRP A 251 -1.94 8.15 -0.34
C TRP A 251 -3.26 8.86 -0.14
N MET A 252 -3.19 10.11 0.30
CA MET A 252 -4.35 11.00 0.26
C MET A 252 -4.57 11.53 -1.15
N CYS A 253 -5.81 11.85 -1.49
CA CYS A 253 -6.19 12.34 -2.81
C CYS A 253 -7.00 13.64 -2.72
N SER A 254 -7.24 14.24 -3.89
CA SER A 254 -8.30 15.23 -4.07
C SER A 254 -9.67 14.63 -3.74
N HIS A 255 -10.68 15.46 -3.54
CA HIS A 255 -12.07 15.07 -3.26
C HIS A 255 -12.23 14.23 -1.98
N ASP A 256 -11.39 14.49 -0.97
CA ASP A 256 -11.37 13.76 0.31
C ASP A 256 -11.27 12.23 0.16
N ALA A 257 -10.74 11.79 -0.98
CA ALA A 257 -10.46 10.40 -1.26
C ALA A 257 -9.09 9.97 -0.71
N TYR A 258 -8.90 8.67 -0.58
CA TYR A 258 -7.60 8.05 -0.35
C TYR A 258 -7.43 6.85 -1.27
N ARG A 259 -6.20 6.41 -1.46
CA ARG A 259 -5.92 5.29 -2.35
C ARG A 259 -4.81 4.38 -1.87
N ALA A 260 -4.92 3.09 -2.16
CA ALA A 260 -3.79 2.20 -2.34
C ALA A 260 -3.26 2.39 -3.75
N ASP A 261 -1.94 2.46 -3.89
CA ASP A 261 -1.27 2.91 -5.11
C ASP A 261 -0.10 1.99 -5.47
N GLY A 262 0.01 1.64 -6.72
CA GLY A 262 1.09 0.81 -7.25
C GLY A 262 1.64 1.38 -8.56
N ALA A 263 2.93 1.21 -8.78
CA ALA A 263 3.59 1.64 -10.00
C ALA A 263 2.82 1.22 -11.25
N HIS A 264 2.99 1.97 -12.32
CA HIS A 264 2.34 1.79 -13.62
C HIS A 264 0.81 1.89 -13.54
N GLY A 265 0.26 2.62 -12.55
CA GLY A 265 -1.17 2.94 -12.45
C GLY A 265 -2.05 1.81 -11.93
N GLN A 266 -1.53 0.97 -11.04
CA GLN A 266 -2.38 0.12 -10.21
C GLN A 266 -3.01 1.01 -9.14
N LEU A 267 -4.32 1.18 -9.14
CA LEU A 267 -5.00 2.10 -8.24
C LEU A 267 -6.22 1.44 -7.60
N CYS A 268 -6.37 1.62 -6.29
CA CYS A 268 -7.60 1.35 -5.57
C CYS A 268 -7.99 2.63 -4.82
N ILE A 269 -8.92 3.37 -5.39
CA ILE A 269 -9.36 4.69 -4.92
C ILE A 269 -10.65 4.53 -4.13
N ILE A 270 -10.66 5.03 -2.91
CA ILE A 270 -11.81 5.00 -2.03
C ILE A 270 -12.35 6.42 -1.86
N LEU A 271 -13.63 6.60 -2.09
CA LEU A 271 -14.39 7.85 -2.03
C LEU A 271 -15.46 7.72 -0.93
N PRO A 272 -15.11 7.97 0.35
CA PRO A 272 -16.06 7.77 1.45
C PRO A 272 -17.33 8.61 1.32
N ALA A 273 -17.23 9.87 0.92
CA ALA A 273 -18.38 10.77 0.77
C ALA A 273 -19.35 10.34 -0.34
N GLN A 274 -18.86 9.67 -1.37
CA GLN A 274 -19.65 9.12 -2.48
C GLN A 274 -20.03 7.66 -2.26
N HIS A 275 -19.64 7.04 -1.16
CA HIS A 275 -19.81 5.60 -0.93
C HIS A 275 -19.34 4.76 -2.13
N ALA A 276 -18.17 5.07 -2.67
CA ALA A 276 -17.68 4.47 -3.90
C ALA A 276 -16.24 3.97 -3.82
N VAL A 277 -15.95 2.97 -4.65
CA VAL A 277 -14.61 2.42 -4.88
C VAL A 277 -14.35 2.40 -6.38
N ILE A 278 -13.16 2.83 -6.77
CA ILE A 278 -12.69 2.74 -8.15
C ILE A 278 -11.39 1.96 -8.14
N SER A 279 -11.36 0.79 -8.78
CA SER A 279 -10.15 0.01 -8.94
C SER A 279 -9.71 -0.02 -10.40
N ILE A 280 -8.42 0.19 -10.63
CA ILE A 280 -7.81 0.28 -11.96
C ILE A 280 -6.54 -0.56 -11.98
N ASN A 281 -6.39 -1.39 -13.03
CA ASN A 281 -5.12 -1.96 -13.41
C ASN A 281 -4.66 -1.32 -14.72
N SER A 282 -3.38 -1.00 -14.80
CA SER A 282 -2.79 -0.38 -15.99
C SER A 282 -1.30 -0.72 -16.15
N GLU A 283 -0.72 -0.30 -17.27
CA GLU A 283 0.71 -0.30 -17.57
C GLU A 283 1.10 1.11 -18.04
N GLU A 284 0.78 2.12 -17.21
CA GLU A 284 0.89 3.54 -17.54
C GLU A 284 1.70 4.31 -16.50
N ASP A 285 2.76 4.97 -16.94
CA ASP A 285 3.60 5.77 -16.04
C ASP A 285 3.02 7.17 -15.78
N GLN A 286 2.15 7.66 -16.63
CA GLN A 286 1.47 8.95 -16.46
C GLN A 286 0.28 8.83 -15.48
N MET A 287 0.55 8.32 -14.29
CA MET A 287 -0.49 7.95 -13.30
C MET A 287 -1.40 9.12 -12.91
N GLN A 288 -0.88 10.38 -12.87
CA GLN A 288 -1.71 11.54 -12.61
C GLN A 288 -2.77 11.77 -13.69
N GLN A 289 -2.46 11.41 -14.95
CA GLN A 289 -3.46 11.51 -16.03
C GLN A 289 -4.59 10.50 -15.85
N ILE A 290 -4.31 9.30 -15.31
CA ILE A 290 -5.36 8.34 -14.94
C ILE A 290 -6.23 8.93 -13.83
N LEU A 291 -5.64 9.50 -12.77
CA LEU A 291 -6.38 10.16 -11.70
C LEU A 291 -7.24 11.33 -12.23
N ASN A 292 -6.69 12.15 -13.12
CA ASN A 292 -7.43 13.24 -13.77
C ASN A 292 -8.63 12.70 -14.58
N ALA A 293 -8.46 11.57 -15.28
CA ALA A 293 -9.55 10.93 -15.99
C ALA A 293 -10.63 10.40 -15.03
N VAL A 294 -10.24 9.85 -13.89
CA VAL A 294 -11.17 9.44 -12.82
C VAL A 294 -11.97 10.63 -12.29
N TRP A 295 -11.29 11.74 -11.95
CA TRP A 295 -11.95 12.92 -11.40
C TRP A 295 -12.91 13.58 -12.39
N ASN A 296 -12.54 13.62 -13.67
CA ASN A 296 -13.33 14.28 -14.70
C ASN A 296 -14.49 13.43 -15.24
N GLU A 297 -14.33 12.11 -15.31
CA GLU A 297 -15.24 11.23 -16.06
C GLU A 297 -15.98 10.20 -15.17
N ILE A 298 -15.36 9.76 -14.05
CA ILE A 298 -16.01 8.77 -13.16
C ILE A 298 -16.68 9.47 -11.97
N LEU A 299 -16.01 10.41 -11.31
CA LEU A 299 -16.58 11.09 -10.16
C LEU A 299 -17.96 11.71 -10.44
N PRO A 300 -18.23 12.37 -11.59
CA PRO A 300 -19.56 12.93 -11.90
C PRO A 300 -20.70 11.91 -12.01
N ILE A 301 -20.40 10.64 -12.26
CA ILE A 301 -21.46 9.61 -12.36
C ILE A 301 -21.81 8.97 -11.01
N LEU A 302 -21.16 9.40 -9.94
CA LEU A 302 -21.37 8.94 -8.56
C LEU A 302 -22.26 9.90 -7.75
N SER A 303 -22.64 11.03 -8.34
CA SER A 303 -23.50 12.06 -7.74
C SER A 303 -24.99 11.76 -7.91
#